data_42bf99b17ffd7408fc88b8223577c822
#
_entry.id   42bf99b17ffd7408fc88b8223577c822
#
_cell.length_a   1.000
_cell.length_b   1.000
_cell.length_c   1.000
_cell.angle_alpha   90.00
_cell.angle_beta   90.00
_cell.angle_gamma   90.00
#
_symmetry.space_group_name_H-M   'P 1'
#
loop_
_entity.id
_entity.type
_entity.pdbx_description
1 polymer ?
#
loop_
_entity_poly.entity_id
_entity_poly.type
_entity_poly.pdbx_seq_one_letter_code
_entity_poly.pdbx_strand_id
1 'polypeptide(L)'
;MEKFTKLSGVAAPFTRINVDTDLIIPAEHLKTISRLGLGKHLFSYIRYNEDGSPKKEFILNQDRYKKSTILVTGKNFGCGSSREHAVWALSDFGIKCLIGSEFADIFYNNCFKNGILPIILDQSYIDKIVKKISFEKTSILNVNLEKQIITIAYDEFLKFKIDSYRKKCLLEGLDDISLTLNKDTLISKYEFNLKKKLPWLDK
;
A
#
# COMPACT_ATOMS: atom_id res chain seq x y z
N MET A 1 -4.16 12.36 2.52
CA MET A 1 -4.06 11.30 1.47
C MET A 1 -5.34 11.18 0.65
N GLU A 2 -5.34 10.44 -0.49
CA GLU A 2 -6.57 10.16 -1.23
C GLU A 2 -7.51 9.23 -0.45
N LYS A 3 -8.84 9.42 -0.63
CA LYS A 3 -9.85 8.53 -0.04
C LYS A 3 -9.85 7.18 -0.76
N PHE A 4 -9.90 6.10 0.01
CA PHE A 4 -10.05 4.75 -0.52
C PHE A 4 -11.44 4.21 -0.16
N THR A 5 -12.31 4.07 -1.15
CA THR A 5 -13.67 3.52 -0.94
C THR A 5 -13.86 2.21 -1.70
N LYS A 6 -13.67 2.26 -3.02
CA LYS A 6 -13.77 1.14 -3.95
C LYS A 6 -12.62 1.20 -4.94
N LEU A 7 -12.10 0.06 -5.30
CA LEU A 7 -11.06 -0.09 -6.31
C LEU A 7 -11.44 -1.20 -7.27
N SER A 8 -11.52 -0.88 -8.55
CA SER A 8 -11.58 -1.87 -9.63
C SER A 8 -10.28 -1.77 -10.41
N GLY A 9 -9.50 -2.82 -10.45
CA GLY A 9 -8.19 -2.74 -11.06
C GLY A 9 -7.54 -4.06 -11.39
N VAL A 10 -6.50 -3.98 -12.21
CA VAL A 10 -5.68 -5.14 -12.57
C VAL A 10 -4.90 -5.59 -11.33
N ALA A 11 -4.98 -6.89 -11.03
CA ALA A 11 -4.25 -7.55 -9.98
C ALA A 11 -3.09 -8.36 -10.56
N ALA A 12 -1.86 -8.09 -10.10
CA ALA A 12 -0.69 -8.85 -10.47
C ALA A 12 -0.32 -9.88 -9.39
N PRO A 13 -0.05 -11.15 -9.76
CA PRO A 13 0.42 -12.16 -8.82
C PRO A 13 1.94 -12.02 -8.60
N PHE A 14 2.34 -11.60 -7.41
CA PHE A 14 3.75 -11.52 -6.98
C PHE A 14 3.94 -12.36 -5.71
N THR A 15 3.88 -13.67 -5.84
CA THR A 15 3.78 -14.64 -4.74
C THR A 15 5.10 -15.01 -4.07
N ARG A 16 6.20 -14.29 -4.39
CA ARG A 16 7.49 -14.46 -3.71
C ARG A 16 7.33 -14.21 -2.22
N ILE A 17 7.85 -15.12 -1.40
CA ILE A 17 7.87 -15.01 0.06
C ILE A 17 9.09 -14.21 0.53
N ASN A 18 9.01 -13.65 1.76
CA ASN A 18 10.10 -12.90 2.40
C ASN A 18 10.65 -11.77 1.51
N VAL A 19 9.75 -11.02 0.86
CA VAL A 19 10.14 -9.85 0.07
C VAL A 19 10.45 -8.72 1.05
N ASP A 20 11.74 -8.40 1.16
CA ASP A 20 12.21 -7.33 2.03
C ASP A 20 12.08 -5.94 1.38
N THR A 21 12.24 -4.92 2.20
CA THR A 21 12.12 -3.53 1.75
C THR A 21 13.25 -3.10 0.81
N ASP A 22 14.43 -3.74 0.85
CA ASP A 22 15.52 -3.50 -0.10
C ASP A 22 15.18 -4.05 -1.49
N LEU A 23 14.51 -5.19 -1.56
CA LEU A 23 14.03 -5.74 -2.82
C LEU A 23 12.92 -4.89 -3.41
N ILE A 24 12.05 -4.31 -2.55
CA ILE A 24 10.97 -3.39 -3.00
C ILE A 24 11.58 -2.11 -3.55
N ILE A 25 12.50 -1.48 -2.81
CA ILE A 25 13.20 -0.26 -3.20
C ILE A 25 14.65 -0.30 -2.68
N PRO A 26 15.66 -0.39 -3.56
CA PRO A 26 17.05 -0.42 -3.14
C PRO A 26 17.50 0.82 -2.39
N ALA A 27 18.43 0.62 -1.43
CA ALA A 27 18.91 1.66 -0.54
C ALA A 27 19.47 2.90 -1.26
N GLU A 28 20.05 2.73 -2.45
CA GLU A 28 20.60 3.82 -3.27
C GLU A 28 19.57 4.86 -3.69
N HIS A 29 18.27 4.48 -3.73
CA HIS A 29 17.17 5.37 -4.10
C HIS A 29 16.49 6.06 -2.91
N LEU A 30 17.02 5.87 -1.67
CA LEU A 30 16.42 6.43 -0.44
C LEU A 30 16.90 7.86 -0.12
N LYS A 31 17.76 8.44 -0.91
CA LYS A 31 18.33 9.78 -0.67
C LYS A 31 17.35 10.94 -0.92
N THR A 32 16.15 10.64 -1.37
CA THR A 32 15.11 11.63 -1.67
C THR A 32 14.07 11.71 -0.56
N ILE A 33 13.57 12.94 -0.31
CA ILE A 33 12.39 13.19 0.52
C ILE A 33 11.11 13.27 -0.32
N SER A 34 11.24 13.24 -1.66
CA SER A 34 10.11 13.24 -2.58
C SER A 34 9.46 11.87 -2.65
N ARG A 35 8.14 11.85 -2.57
CA ARG A 35 7.33 10.65 -2.77
C ARG A 35 7.12 10.29 -4.24
N LEU A 36 7.47 11.21 -5.16
CA LEU A 36 7.30 11.04 -6.60
C LEU A 36 8.62 10.60 -7.26
N GLY A 37 8.51 9.79 -8.29
CA GLY A 37 9.63 9.30 -9.08
C GLY A 37 10.27 8.02 -8.54
N LEU A 38 9.74 7.42 -7.46
CA LEU A 38 10.24 6.16 -6.90
C LEU A 38 9.67 4.92 -7.59
N GLY A 39 8.51 5.03 -8.22
CA GLY A 39 7.84 3.91 -8.89
C GLY A 39 8.65 3.31 -10.05
N LYS A 40 9.50 4.09 -10.71
CA LYS A 40 10.43 3.58 -11.71
C LYS A 40 11.51 2.65 -11.13
N HIS A 41 11.83 2.82 -9.85
CA HIS A 41 12.82 2.02 -9.13
C HIS A 41 12.19 0.84 -8.34
N LEU A 42 10.85 0.72 -8.39
CA LEU A 42 10.15 -0.40 -7.75
C LEU A 42 10.67 -1.73 -8.28
N PHE A 43 11.17 -2.57 -7.36
CA PHE A 43 11.78 -3.88 -7.66
C PHE A 43 12.96 -3.83 -8.63
N SER A 44 13.73 -2.74 -8.67
CA SER A 44 14.72 -2.50 -9.72
C SER A 44 15.73 -3.63 -9.87
N TYR A 45 16.22 -4.26 -8.79
CA TYR A 45 17.16 -5.37 -8.85
C TYR A 45 16.66 -6.62 -9.61
N ILE A 46 15.35 -6.85 -9.59
CA ILE A 46 14.75 -8.02 -10.24
C ILE A 46 13.90 -7.66 -11.45
N ARG A 47 13.56 -6.39 -11.60
CA ARG A 47 12.69 -5.86 -12.67
C ARG A 47 13.46 -5.49 -13.92
N TYR A 48 14.73 -5.10 -13.79
CA TYR A 48 15.56 -4.65 -14.91
C TYR A 48 16.80 -5.52 -15.07
N ASN A 49 17.35 -5.52 -16.27
CA ASN A 49 18.66 -6.06 -16.58
C ASN A 49 19.76 -5.07 -16.15
N GLU A 50 21.04 -5.48 -16.22
CA GLU A 50 22.18 -4.63 -15.87
C GLU A 50 22.31 -3.41 -16.80
N ASP A 51 21.85 -3.52 -18.04
CA ASP A 51 21.79 -2.41 -19.02
C ASP A 51 20.59 -1.44 -18.80
N GLY A 52 19.78 -1.68 -17.76
CA GLY A 52 18.59 -0.90 -17.46
C GLY A 52 17.35 -1.27 -18.28
N SER A 53 17.45 -2.22 -19.19
CA SER A 53 16.28 -2.68 -19.98
C SER A 53 15.32 -3.50 -19.11
N PRO A 54 13.99 -3.42 -19.31
CA PRO A 54 13.03 -4.17 -18.52
C PRO A 54 13.08 -5.67 -18.83
N LYS A 55 13.16 -6.51 -17.79
CA LYS A 55 13.01 -7.97 -17.93
C LYS A 55 11.59 -8.32 -18.31
N LYS A 56 11.39 -8.91 -19.49
CA LYS A 56 10.05 -9.27 -20.01
C LYS A 56 9.33 -10.29 -19.16
N GLU A 57 10.06 -11.17 -18.51
CA GLU A 57 9.55 -12.22 -17.60
C GLU A 57 9.07 -11.66 -16.26
N PHE A 58 9.52 -10.47 -15.85
CA PHE A 58 9.08 -9.88 -14.60
C PHE A 58 7.61 -9.47 -14.69
N ILE A 59 6.82 -9.87 -13.70
CA ILE A 59 5.36 -9.78 -13.74
C ILE A 59 4.84 -8.38 -14.06
N LEU A 60 5.39 -7.33 -13.42
CA LEU A 60 4.93 -5.96 -13.63
C LEU A 60 5.41 -5.31 -14.94
N ASN A 61 6.28 -5.99 -15.70
CA ASN A 61 6.69 -5.56 -17.03
C ASN A 61 5.84 -6.19 -18.14
N GLN A 62 5.06 -7.24 -17.83
CA GLN A 62 4.16 -7.88 -18.78
C GLN A 62 2.99 -6.97 -19.13
N ASP A 63 2.59 -6.92 -20.40
CA ASP A 63 1.50 -6.06 -20.89
C ASP A 63 0.20 -6.21 -20.10
N ARG A 64 -0.07 -7.42 -19.65
CA ARG A 64 -1.24 -7.75 -18.82
C ARG A 64 -1.24 -7.05 -17.46
N TYR A 65 -0.06 -6.86 -16.85
CA TYR A 65 0.08 -6.43 -15.45
C TYR A 65 0.79 -5.09 -15.28
N LYS A 66 1.33 -4.49 -16.32
CA LYS A 66 2.07 -3.22 -16.23
C LYS A 66 1.27 -2.03 -15.69
N LYS A 67 -0.07 -2.12 -15.71
CA LYS A 67 -0.99 -1.12 -15.13
C LYS A 67 -1.68 -1.66 -13.87
N SER A 68 -1.06 -2.57 -13.15
CA SER A 68 -1.64 -3.12 -11.93
C SER A 68 -1.81 -2.07 -10.85
N THR A 69 -2.97 -2.06 -10.23
CA THR A 69 -3.29 -1.26 -9.04
C THR A 69 -3.45 -2.13 -7.80
N ILE A 70 -3.46 -3.44 -7.99
CA ILE A 70 -3.55 -4.45 -6.93
C ILE A 70 -2.36 -5.40 -7.08
N LEU A 71 -1.65 -5.68 -5.98
CA LEU A 71 -0.58 -6.67 -5.95
C LEU A 71 -0.98 -7.79 -4.99
N VAL A 72 -0.99 -9.03 -5.49
CA VAL A 72 -1.21 -10.22 -4.66
C VAL A 72 0.15 -10.77 -4.27
N THR A 73 0.46 -10.72 -2.97
CA THR A 73 1.80 -10.96 -2.44
C THR A 73 1.94 -12.32 -1.78
N GLY A 74 3.17 -12.81 -1.69
CA GLY A 74 3.53 -13.95 -0.85
C GLY A 74 3.59 -13.58 0.63
N LYS A 75 3.87 -14.60 1.45
CA LYS A 75 3.99 -14.48 2.90
C LYS A 75 5.16 -13.58 3.30
N ASN A 76 4.99 -12.84 4.43
CA ASN A 76 6.01 -11.97 5.05
C ASN A 76 6.53 -10.88 4.08
N PHE A 77 5.60 -10.23 3.36
CA PHE A 77 5.94 -9.15 2.44
C PHE A 77 6.25 -7.85 3.19
N GLY A 78 7.28 -7.13 2.75
CA GLY A 78 7.75 -5.89 3.35
C GLY A 78 8.60 -6.10 4.61
N CYS A 79 9.21 -7.30 4.77
CA CYS A 79 10.11 -7.58 5.88
C CYS A 79 11.43 -6.76 5.80
N GLY A 80 12.32 -6.94 6.79
CA GLY A 80 13.60 -6.24 6.85
C GLY A 80 13.49 -4.85 7.49
N SER A 81 14.27 -3.90 6.98
CA SER A 81 14.39 -2.57 7.57
C SER A 81 13.11 -1.75 7.45
N SER A 82 12.83 -0.90 8.45
CA SER A 82 11.69 0.01 8.41
C SER A 82 11.92 1.12 7.38
N ARG A 83 11.34 0.97 6.18
CA ARG A 83 11.47 1.93 5.08
C ARG A 83 10.11 2.32 4.53
N GLU A 84 9.67 3.51 4.84
CA GLU A 84 8.44 4.06 4.28
C GLU A 84 8.53 4.27 2.76
N HIS A 85 9.75 4.49 2.24
CA HIS A 85 10.02 4.58 0.80
C HIS A 85 9.57 3.35 0.01
N ALA A 86 9.55 2.15 0.62
CA ALA A 86 9.02 0.96 -0.04
C ALA A 86 7.53 1.13 -0.37
N VAL A 87 6.77 1.73 0.54
CA VAL A 87 5.35 2.03 0.34
C VAL A 87 5.18 3.17 -0.66
N TRP A 88 6.05 4.20 -0.61
CA TRP A 88 6.03 5.29 -1.60
C TRP A 88 6.31 4.78 -3.01
N ALA A 89 7.28 3.87 -3.19
CA ALA A 89 7.59 3.28 -4.49
C ALA A 89 6.40 2.48 -5.06
N LEU A 90 5.71 1.71 -4.21
CA LEU A 90 4.48 0.99 -4.60
C LEU A 90 3.37 1.97 -4.99
N SER A 91 3.14 3.00 -4.18
CA SER A 91 2.11 4.02 -4.45
C SER A 91 2.39 4.82 -5.73
N ASP A 92 3.64 5.26 -5.93
CA ASP A 92 4.05 6.03 -7.12
C ASP A 92 4.03 5.17 -8.40
N PHE A 93 4.23 3.85 -8.29
CA PHE A 93 3.99 2.91 -9.38
C PHE A 93 2.50 2.79 -9.73
N GLY A 94 1.60 3.08 -8.81
CA GLY A 94 0.15 3.00 -8.97
C GLY A 94 -0.53 1.90 -8.17
N ILE A 95 0.20 1.16 -7.32
CA ILE A 95 -0.39 0.16 -6.42
C ILE A 95 -1.18 0.86 -5.32
N LYS A 96 -2.47 0.54 -5.22
CA LYS A 96 -3.40 1.07 -4.20
C LYS A 96 -3.87 0.00 -3.21
N CYS A 97 -3.72 -1.27 -3.54
CA CYS A 97 -4.12 -2.38 -2.67
C CYS A 97 -3.10 -3.52 -2.72
N LEU A 98 -2.79 -4.07 -1.57
CA LEU A 98 -1.99 -5.27 -1.41
C LEU A 98 -2.88 -6.38 -0.82
N ILE A 99 -2.78 -7.61 -1.34
CA ILE A 99 -3.52 -8.76 -0.83
C ILE A 99 -2.50 -9.86 -0.55
N GLY A 100 -2.38 -10.29 0.70
CA GLY A 100 -1.40 -11.30 1.11
C GLY A 100 -1.83 -12.07 2.34
N SER A 101 -1.10 -13.13 2.66
CA SER A 101 -1.37 -13.91 3.88
C SER A 101 -0.69 -13.33 5.11
N GLU A 102 0.38 -12.54 4.92
CA GLU A 102 1.13 -11.93 6.01
C GLU A 102 1.95 -10.74 5.49
N PHE A 103 2.03 -9.68 6.27
CA PHE A 103 2.88 -8.51 6.04
C PHE A 103 3.73 -8.25 7.29
N ALA A 104 4.93 -7.71 7.12
CA ALA A 104 5.71 -7.22 8.25
C ALA A 104 5.01 -6.03 8.91
N ASP A 105 4.98 -5.99 10.24
CA ASP A 105 4.16 -5.06 11.04
C ASP A 105 4.39 -3.59 10.69
N ILE A 106 5.65 -3.17 10.57
CA ILE A 106 5.99 -1.77 10.26
C ILE A 106 5.54 -1.43 8.84
N PHE A 107 5.79 -2.31 7.87
CA PHE A 107 5.36 -2.14 6.49
C PHE A 107 3.82 -2.05 6.39
N TYR A 108 3.11 -2.93 7.08
CA TYR A 108 1.64 -2.93 7.16
C TYR A 108 1.10 -1.60 7.68
N ASN A 109 1.70 -1.05 8.75
CA ASN A 109 1.32 0.25 9.29
C ASN A 109 1.61 1.40 8.31
N ASN A 110 2.78 1.38 7.66
CA ASN A 110 3.15 2.39 6.67
C ASN A 110 2.22 2.40 5.46
N CYS A 111 1.66 1.24 5.05
CA CYS A 111 0.65 1.18 3.98
C CYS A 111 -0.55 2.08 4.30
N PHE A 112 -1.12 1.98 5.50
CA PHE A 112 -2.27 2.81 5.90
C PHE A 112 -1.96 4.29 5.92
N LYS A 113 -0.78 4.67 6.41
CA LYS A 113 -0.33 6.08 6.46
C LYS A 113 -0.19 6.71 5.07
N ASN A 114 0.04 5.89 4.05
CA ASN A 114 0.25 6.31 2.67
C ASN A 114 -0.93 5.98 1.73
N GLY A 115 -2.09 5.57 2.27
CA GLY A 115 -3.29 5.35 1.48
C GLY A 115 -3.32 4.05 0.67
N ILE A 116 -2.42 3.11 0.95
CA ILE A 116 -2.47 1.75 0.42
C ILE A 116 -3.28 0.88 1.38
N LEU A 117 -4.23 0.10 0.85
CA LEU A 117 -4.99 -0.87 1.63
C LEU A 117 -4.30 -2.25 1.63
N PRO A 118 -3.65 -2.68 2.72
CA PRO A 118 -3.17 -4.04 2.86
C PRO A 118 -4.28 -4.94 3.41
N ILE A 119 -4.61 -6.01 2.69
CA ILE A 119 -5.63 -7.01 3.07
C ILE A 119 -4.95 -8.31 3.41
N ILE A 120 -5.24 -8.84 4.59
CA ILE A 120 -4.76 -10.16 5.04
C ILE A 120 -5.88 -11.17 4.84
N LEU A 121 -5.56 -12.27 4.14
CA LEU A 121 -6.43 -13.41 3.91
C LEU A 121 -5.67 -14.70 4.18
N ASP A 122 -6.41 -15.78 4.48
CA ASP A 122 -5.83 -17.12 4.56
C ASP A 122 -5.18 -17.53 3.24
N GLN A 123 -4.10 -18.30 3.30
CA GLN A 123 -3.32 -18.71 2.13
C GLN A 123 -4.18 -19.39 1.06
N SER A 124 -5.17 -20.18 1.45
CA SER A 124 -6.09 -20.85 0.52
C SER A 124 -6.87 -19.87 -0.37
N TYR A 125 -7.24 -18.70 0.18
CA TYR A 125 -7.89 -17.64 -0.60
C TYR A 125 -6.90 -16.91 -1.51
N ILE A 126 -5.65 -16.72 -1.04
CA ILE A 126 -4.58 -16.16 -1.89
C ILE A 126 -4.35 -17.06 -3.10
N ASP A 127 -4.20 -18.37 -2.89
CA ASP A 127 -3.99 -19.34 -3.98
C ASP A 127 -5.15 -19.35 -4.99
N LYS A 128 -6.38 -19.22 -4.49
CA LYS A 128 -7.57 -19.10 -5.33
C LYS A 128 -7.55 -17.82 -6.18
N ILE A 129 -7.24 -16.68 -5.57
CA ILE A 129 -7.10 -15.40 -6.27
C ILE A 129 -6.00 -15.50 -7.33
N VAL A 130 -4.81 -16.01 -6.96
CA VAL A 130 -3.67 -16.18 -7.87
C VAL A 130 -4.03 -17.04 -9.07
N LYS A 131 -4.65 -18.20 -8.83
CA LYS A 131 -5.13 -19.10 -9.90
C LYS A 131 -6.05 -18.34 -10.86
N LYS A 132 -7.03 -17.60 -10.32
CA LYS A 132 -7.96 -16.84 -11.13
C LYS A 132 -7.28 -15.77 -11.99
N ILE A 133 -6.51 -14.86 -11.38
CA ILE A 133 -5.87 -13.74 -12.09
C ILE A 133 -4.78 -14.19 -13.07
N SER A 134 -4.24 -15.42 -12.93
CA SER A 134 -3.23 -15.97 -13.83
C SER A 134 -3.84 -16.66 -15.07
N PHE A 135 -4.96 -17.36 -14.90
CA PHE A 135 -5.52 -18.23 -15.96
C PHE A 135 -6.72 -17.62 -16.69
N GLU A 136 -7.45 -16.68 -16.09
CA GLU A 136 -8.59 -16.07 -16.76
C GLU A 136 -8.17 -14.95 -17.74
N LYS A 137 -9.05 -14.63 -18.70
CA LYS A 137 -8.82 -13.55 -19.69
C LYS A 137 -8.59 -12.19 -19.03
N THR A 138 -9.21 -11.94 -17.89
CA THR A 138 -9.09 -10.68 -17.16
C THR A 138 -8.47 -10.92 -15.79
N SER A 139 -7.55 -10.04 -15.39
CA SER A 139 -6.93 -10.04 -14.05
C SER A 139 -7.56 -8.96 -13.16
N ILE A 140 -8.80 -8.57 -13.43
CA ILE A 140 -9.47 -7.49 -12.69
C ILE A 140 -10.07 -8.05 -11.41
N LEU A 141 -9.78 -7.38 -10.28
CA LEU A 141 -10.45 -7.58 -9.01
C LEU A 141 -11.18 -6.29 -8.59
N ASN A 142 -12.29 -6.48 -7.88
CA ASN A 142 -13.02 -5.36 -7.29
C ASN A 142 -12.92 -5.45 -5.76
N VAL A 143 -12.38 -4.40 -5.16
CA VAL A 143 -12.24 -4.27 -3.70
C VAL A 143 -13.18 -3.19 -3.21
N ASN A 144 -14.01 -3.50 -2.22
CA ASN A 144 -14.91 -2.55 -1.57
C ASN A 144 -14.57 -2.48 -0.07
N LEU A 145 -13.99 -1.36 0.35
CA LEU A 145 -13.57 -1.16 1.73
C LEU A 145 -14.76 -0.97 2.68
N GLU A 146 -15.82 -0.28 2.23
CA GLU A 146 -17.01 -0.07 3.07
C GLU A 146 -17.65 -1.41 3.46
N LYS A 147 -17.84 -2.30 2.48
CA LYS A 147 -18.42 -3.63 2.66
C LYS A 147 -17.40 -4.68 3.14
N GLN A 148 -16.10 -4.35 3.06
CA GLN A 148 -14.98 -5.27 3.37
C GLN A 148 -15.07 -6.57 2.56
N ILE A 149 -15.22 -6.43 1.24
CA ILE A 149 -15.30 -7.56 0.30
C ILE A 149 -14.36 -7.36 -0.88
N ILE A 150 -13.84 -8.48 -1.37
CA ILE A 150 -13.15 -8.60 -2.66
C ILE A 150 -14.05 -9.45 -3.55
N THR A 151 -14.45 -8.91 -4.70
CA THR A 151 -15.19 -9.67 -5.71
C THR A 151 -14.20 -10.30 -6.67
N ILE A 152 -14.23 -11.62 -6.76
CA ILE A 152 -13.36 -12.41 -7.61
C ILE A 152 -14.06 -12.74 -8.93
N ALA A 153 -15.35 -13.09 -8.89
CA ALA A 153 -16.21 -13.38 -10.04
C ALA A 153 -17.61 -12.79 -9.83
N TYR A 154 -18.49 -12.96 -10.82
CA TYR A 154 -19.84 -12.35 -10.81
C TYR A 154 -20.59 -12.60 -9.50
N ASP A 155 -20.55 -13.82 -8.96
CA ASP A 155 -21.24 -14.20 -7.71
C ASP A 155 -20.27 -14.68 -6.60
N GLU A 156 -18.96 -14.42 -6.77
CA GLU A 156 -17.97 -14.89 -5.84
C GLU A 156 -17.23 -13.73 -5.17
N PHE A 157 -17.39 -13.64 -3.84
CA PHE A 157 -16.71 -12.62 -3.04
C PHE A 157 -16.07 -13.21 -1.79
N LEU A 158 -14.97 -12.62 -1.39
CA LEU A 158 -14.26 -12.90 -0.14
C LEU A 158 -14.43 -11.74 0.82
N LYS A 159 -14.72 -12.04 2.08
CA LYS A 159 -14.74 -11.03 3.16
C LYS A 159 -13.37 -10.90 3.76
N PHE A 160 -12.98 -9.69 4.13
CA PHE A 160 -11.77 -9.42 4.89
C PHE A 160 -12.05 -8.58 6.13
N LYS A 161 -11.16 -8.66 7.11
CA LYS A 161 -11.24 -7.87 8.34
C LYS A 161 -10.22 -6.73 8.28
N ILE A 162 -10.59 -5.60 8.83
CA ILE A 162 -9.73 -4.45 9.00
C ILE A 162 -10.11 -3.75 10.31
N ASP A 163 -9.14 -3.19 11.00
CA ASP A 163 -9.38 -2.36 12.18
C ASP A 163 -10.26 -1.15 11.84
N SER A 164 -11.22 -0.85 12.72
CA SER A 164 -12.25 0.17 12.48
C SER A 164 -11.66 1.58 12.33
N TYR A 165 -10.62 1.90 13.09
CA TYR A 165 -9.94 3.20 13.02
C TYR A 165 -9.18 3.34 11.70
N ARG A 166 -8.42 2.32 11.29
CA ARG A 166 -7.70 2.29 10.00
C ARG A 166 -8.66 2.38 8.82
N LYS A 167 -9.80 1.67 8.90
CA LYS A 167 -10.87 1.75 7.90
C LYS A 167 -11.38 3.18 7.75
N LYS A 168 -11.68 3.85 8.88
CA LYS A 168 -12.13 5.23 8.89
C LYS A 168 -11.10 6.16 8.25
N CYS A 169 -9.81 6.05 8.64
CA CYS A 169 -8.75 6.88 8.06
C CYS A 169 -8.66 6.74 6.54
N LEU A 170 -8.73 5.52 6.00
CA LEU A 170 -8.72 5.29 4.55
C LEU A 170 -9.96 5.85 3.86
N LEU A 171 -11.18 5.61 4.42
CA LEU A 171 -12.43 6.10 3.83
C LEU A 171 -12.50 7.62 3.79
N GLU A 172 -11.99 8.29 4.80
CA GLU A 172 -12.00 9.75 4.92
C GLU A 172 -10.75 10.41 4.31
N GLY A 173 -9.71 9.64 3.97
CA GLY A 173 -8.45 10.14 3.43
C GLY A 173 -7.58 10.83 4.47
N LEU A 174 -7.66 10.39 5.74
CA LEU A 174 -6.96 11.01 6.86
C LEU A 174 -5.56 10.40 7.05
N ASP A 175 -4.54 11.20 6.92
CA ASP A 175 -3.17 10.92 7.36
C ASP A 175 -2.91 11.53 8.75
N ASP A 176 -1.71 11.29 9.31
CA ASP A 176 -1.35 11.75 10.65
C ASP A 176 -1.47 13.29 10.80
N ILE A 177 -1.17 14.05 9.74
CA ILE A 177 -1.29 15.51 9.72
C ILE A 177 -2.76 15.91 9.71
N SER A 178 -3.58 15.32 8.84
CA SER A 178 -5.02 15.60 8.73
C SER A 178 -5.75 15.29 10.04
N LEU A 179 -5.35 14.20 10.73
CA LEU A 179 -5.87 13.85 12.05
C LEU A 179 -5.58 14.91 13.10
N THR A 180 -4.38 15.50 13.06
CA THR A 180 -3.99 16.58 13.96
C THR A 180 -4.74 17.87 13.63
N LEU A 181 -4.84 18.23 12.34
CA LEU A 181 -5.58 19.41 11.87
C LEU A 181 -7.07 19.36 12.23
N ASN A 182 -7.68 18.18 12.28
CA ASN A 182 -9.06 18.03 12.76
C ASN A 182 -9.25 18.44 14.25
N LYS A 183 -8.14 18.62 14.99
CA LYS A 183 -8.14 19.10 16.39
C LYS A 183 -7.66 20.54 16.54
N ASP A 184 -7.50 21.27 15.44
CA ASP A 184 -6.92 22.62 15.42
C ASP A 184 -7.56 23.56 16.45
N THR A 185 -8.90 23.57 16.55
CA THR A 185 -9.61 24.40 17.53
C THR A 185 -9.23 24.06 18.99
N LEU A 186 -9.02 22.78 19.29
CA LEU A 186 -8.61 22.34 20.64
C LEU A 186 -7.15 22.72 20.91
N ILE A 187 -6.29 22.58 19.89
CA ILE A 187 -4.88 22.95 19.96
C ILE A 187 -4.75 24.45 20.19
N SER A 188 -5.39 25.26 19.38
CA SER A 188 -5.39 26.73 19.51
C SER A 188 -5.91 27.19 20.89
N LYS A 189 -6.97 26.56 21.41
CA LYS A 189 -7.47 26.86 22.76
C LYS A 189 -6.45 26.51 23.84
N TYR A 190 -5.76 25.38 23.69
CA TYR A 190 -4.71 24.96 24.63
C TYR A 190 -3.54 25.95 24.60
N GLU A 191 -3.04 26.30 23.42
CA GLU A 191 -1.94 27.24 23.22
C GLU A 191 -2.26 28.63 23.79
N PHE A 192 -3.48 29.13 23.55
CA PHE A 192 -3.93 30.39 24.14
C PHE A 192 -3.92 30.38 25.68
N ASN A 193 -4.37 29.26 26.28
CA ASN A 193 -4.35 29.11 27.73
C ASN A 193 -2.92 28.95 28.28
N LEU A 194 -2.05 28.26 27.53
CA LEU A 194 -0.64 28.07 27.89
C LEU A 194 0.09 29.42 27.91
N LYS A 195 -0.08 30.26 26.88
CA LYS A 195 0.51 31.60 26.79
C LYS A 195 0.11 32.48 27.99
N LYS A 196 -1.14 32.36 28.46
CA LYS A 196 -1.59 33.08 29.67
C LYS A 196 -0.93 32.57 30.94
N LYS A 197 -0.70 31.26 31.06
CA LYS A 197 -0.11 30.66 32.27
C LYS A 197 1.40 30.76 32.31
N LEU A 198 2.06 30.71 31.13
CA LEU A 198 3.51 30.65 30.99
C LEU A 198 4.00 31.68 29.93
N PRO A 199 3.81 33.00 30.17
CA PRO A 199 4.10 34.05 29.20
C PRO A 199 5.57 34.10 28.76
N TRP A 200 6.49 33.52 29.54
CA TRP A 200 7.92 33.48 29.23
C TRP A 200 8.31 32.38 28.19
N LEU A 201 7.39 31.48 27.85
CA LEU A 201 7.62 30.48 26.78
C LEU A 201 7.33 31.02 25.36
N ASP A 202 6.74 32.21 25.26
CA ASP A 202 6.39 32.85 23.99
C ASP A 202 7.58 33.75 23.57
N LYS A 203 8.63 33.15 22.99
CA LYS A 203 9.77 33.87 22.38
C LYS A 203 9.79 33.66 20.89
#